data_514ae0532927b51a8a0b90fa61517600
#
_entry.id   514ae0532927b51a8a0b90fa61517600
#
_cell.length_a   1.000
_cell.length_b   1.000
_cell.length_c   1.000
_cell.angle_alpha   90.00
_cell.angle_beta   90.00
_cell.angle_gamma   90.00
#
_symmetry.space_group_name_H-M   'P 1'
#
loop_
_entity.id
_entity.type
_entity.pdbx_description
1 polymer ?
#
loop_
_entity_poly.entity_id
_entity_poly.type
_entity_poly.pdbx_seq_one_letter_code
_entity_poly.pdbx_strand_id
1 'polypeptide(L)'
;MKKKLANLLFMVTVALQATAQITILSMDDVKKSEPIDELVFRAQYELKMVEDTTKTDCQPNSETMMLEVGKKCSQFYSYTTYLRDSTLIADYANKVSQDILQQHAKAYGNGRITYRIYKNYPTGKVTTLDRLATSNFRCEEKNEKPVWTLLSDTATILTYHCRKATCRFRG
;
A
#
# COMPACT_ATOMS: atom_id res chain seq x y z
N MET A 1 -49.71 28.28 -11.03
CA MET A 1 -48.91 27.24 -11.69
C MET A 1 -47.43 27.62 -11.94
N LYS A 2 -47.08 28.90 -12.23
CA LYS A 2 -45.70 29.33 -12.50
C LYS A 2 -44.70 29.22 -11.31
N LYS A 3 -45.16 29.35 -10.06
CA LYS A 3 -44.30 29.25 -8.85
C LYS A 3 -43.87 27.80 -8.53
N LYS A 4 -44.69 26.78 -8.87
CA LYS A 4 -44.33 25.36 -8.64
C LYS A 4 -43.32 24.85 -9.66
N LEU A 5 -43.27 25.41 -10.86
CA LEU A 5 -42.31 25.05 -11.90
C LEU A 5 -40.91 25.61 -11.59
N ALA A 6 -40.82 26.81 -10.98
CA ALA A 6 -39.56 27.42 -10.58
C ALA A 6 -38.88 26.64 -9.46
N ASN A 7 -39.65 26.11 -8.50
CA ASN A 7 -39.09 25.28 -7.42
C ASN A 7 -38.64 23.90 -7.88
N LEU A 8 -39.27 23.32 -8.90
CA LEU A 8 -38.86 22.05 -9.51
C LEU A 8 -37.55 22.21 -10.29
N LEU A 9 -37.38 23.34 -11.00
CA LEU A 9 -36.16 23.64 -11.73
C LEU A 9 -34.97 23.89 -10.80
N PHE A 10 -35.20 24.50 -9.63
CA PHE A 10 -34.15 24.72 -8.63
C PHE A 10 -33.71 23.42 -7.93
N MET A 11 -34.61 22.46 -7.72
CA MET A 11 -34.25 21.14 -7.17
C MET A 11 -33.42 20.28 -8.13
N VAL A 12 -33.64 20.41 -9.44
CA VAL A 12 -32.90 19.63 -10.45
C VAL A 12 -31.47 20.17 -10.63
N THR A 13 -31.22 21.44 -10.40
CA THR A 13 -29.87 22.02 -10.53
C THR A 13 -28.95 21.72 -9.33
N VAL A 14 -29.50 21.37 -8.15
CA VAL A 14 -28.70 20.98 -6.96
C VAL A 14 -28.26 19.53 -7.00
N ALA A 15 -28.94 18.66 -7.77
CA ALA A 15 -28.62 17.23 -7.86
C ALA A 15 -27.45 16.89 -8.82
N LEU A 16 -26.89 17.87 -9.52
CA LEU A 16 -25.84 17.62 -10.54
C LEU A 16 -24.43 18.03 -10.11
N GLN A 17 -24.20 18.31 -8.82
CA GLN A 17 -22.87 18.57 -8.28
C GLN A 17 -22.39 17.48 -7.32
N ALA A 18 -22.64 16.21 -7.67
CA ALA A 18 -21.80 15.15 -7.15
C ALA A 18 -20.48 15.16 -7.95
N THR A 19 -19.68 16.19 -7.77
CA THR A 19 -18.27 16.13 -8.12
C THR A 19 -17.66 15.02 -7.30
N ALA A 20 -17.27 13.92 -7.92
CA ALA A 20 -16.42 12.93 -7.32
C ALA A 20 -15.19 13.68 -6.78
N GLN A 21 -15.17 13.93 -5.48
CA GLN A 21 -13.99 14.45 -4.81
C GLN A 21 -12.95 13.34 -4.87
N ILE A 22 -12.04 13.44 -5.84
CA ILE A 22 -10.77 12.72 -5.78
C ILE A 22 -10.12 13.24 -4.51
N THR A 23 -10.02 12.39 -3.48
CA THR A 23 -9.37 12.71 -2.23
C THR A 23 -7.92 13.08 -2.55
N ILE A 24 -7.60 14.35 -2.47
CA ILE A 24 -6.26 14.88 -2.67
C ILE A 24 -5.43 14.33 -1.51
N LEU A 25 -4.41 13.54 -1.84
CA LEU A 25 -3.27 13.32 -0.94
C LEU A 25 -2.79 14.70 -0.49
N SER A 26 -2.68 14.93 0.81
CA SER A 26 -2.21 16.21 1.30
C SER A 26 -0.82 16.47 0.72
N MET A 27 -0.58 17.66 0.21
CA MET A 27 0.72 18.07 -0.36
C MET A 27 1.86 17.97 0.66
N ASP A 28 1.56 17.77 1.95
CA ASP A 28 2.56 17.54 3.00
C ASP A 28 3.26 16.17 2.90
N ASP A 29 2.66 15.19 2.20
CA ASP A 29 3.28 13.90 1.94
C ASP A 29 4.33 13.94 0.80
N VAL A 30 4.41 15.05 0.08
CA VAL A 30 5.36 15.29 -1.02
C VAL A 30 6.72 15.83 -0.53
N LYS A 31 6.95 15.89 0.77
CA LYS A 31 8.28 16.24 1.29
C LYS A 31 9.30 15.27 0.70
N LYS A 32 10.37 15.86 0.10
CA LYS A 32 11.54 15.11 -0.38
C LYS A 32 11.87 14.03 0.62
N SER A 33 11.61 12.78 0.26
CA SER A 33 11.98 11.64 1.09
C SER A 33 13.50 11.60 1.14
N GLU A 34 14.07 11.88 2.29
CA GLU A 34 15.50 11.66 2.49
C GLU A 34 15.77 10.15 2.54
N PRO A 35 16.87 9.68 1.93
CA PRO A 35 17.24 8.27 2.01
C PRO A 35 17.54 7.92 3.48
N ILE A 36 16.86 6.90 4.00
CA ILE A 36 16.98 6.46 5.41
C ILE A 36 18.10 5.44 5.61
N ASP A 37 18.49 4.72 4.54
CA ASP A 37 19.53 3.69 4.58
C ASP A 37 20.03 3.37 3.17
N GLU A 38 21.17 2.68 3.08
CA GLU A 38 21.73 2.18 1.82
C GLU A 38 21.15 0.80 1.49
N LEU A 39 20.57 0.65 0.30
CA LEU A 39 19.96 -0.58 -0.15
C LEU A 39 21.02 -1.69 -0.36
N VAL A 40 20.80 -2.86 0.25
CA VAL A 40 21.64 -4.05 0.09
C VAL A 40 21.02 -5.00 -0.92
N PHE A 41 19.72 -5.32 -0.77
CA PHE A 41 18.99 -6.11 -1.74
C PHE A 41 17.51 -5.76 -1.77
N ARG A 42 16.85 -6.15 -2.87
CA ARG A 42 15.41 -6.03 -3.08
C ARG A 42 14.84 -7.38 -3.48
N ALA A 43 13.68 -7.73 -2.91
CA ALA A 43 12.92 -8.90 -3.30
C ALA A 43 11.48 -8.50 -3.62
N GLN A 44 10.96 -9.09 -4.70
CA GLN A 44 9.58 -8.90 -5.13
C GLN A 44 8.78 -10.17 -4.81
N TYR A 45 7.57 -10.00 -4.29
CA TYR A 45 6.65 -11.06 -3.93
C TYR A 45 5.31 -10.85 -4.63
N GLU A 46 4.69 -11.93 -5.04
CA GLU A 46 3.27 -11.95 -5.37
C GLU A 46 2.48 -12.35 -4.12
N LEU A 47 1.65 -11.44 -3.62
CA LEU A 47 0.71 -11.72 -2.55
C LEU A 47 -0.64 -12.10 -3.14
N LYS A 48 -1.14 -13.29 -2.80
CA LYS A 48 -2.47 -13.76 -3.17
C LYS A 48 -3.38 -13.69 -1.94
N MET A 49 -4.48 -12.97 -2.07
CA MET A 49 -5.46 -12.78 -1.02
C MET A 49 -6.79 -13.40 -1.44
N VAL A 50 -7.30 -14.31 -0.63
CA VAL A 50 -8.64 -14.89 -0.78
C VAL A 50 -9.56 -14.18 0.20
N GLU A 51 -10.54 -13.45 -0.30
CA GLU A 51 -11.46 -12.67 0.55
C GLU A 51 -12.44 -13.55 1.33
N ASP A 52 -12.90 -14.63 0.72
CA ASP A 52 -13.87 -15.52 1.30
C ASP A 52 -13.41 -16.97 1.11
N THR A 53 -12.85 -17.55 2.15
CA THR A 53 -12.35 -18.95 2.14
C THR A 53 -13.47 -19.99 2.24
N THR A 54 -14.73 -19.56 2.43
CA THR A 54 -15.88 -20.48 2.44
C THR A 54 -16.41 -20.77 1.05
N LYS A 55 -16.03 -19.96 0.06
CA LYS A 55 -16.40 -20.12 -1.35
C LYS A 55 -15.28 -20.82 -2.13
N THR A 56 -15.61 -21.93 -2.75
CA THR A 56 -14.68 -22.72 -3.57
C THR A 56 -14.25 -22.03 -4.86
N ASP A 57 -15.06 -21.09 -5.37
CA ASP A 57 -14.85 -20.40 -6.65
C ASP A 57 -14.28 -18.98 -6.49
N CYS A 58 -13.86 -18.61 -5.27
CA CYS A 58 -13.31 -17.30 -5.01
C CYS A 58 -11.91 -17.19 -5.64
N GLN A 59 -11.79 -16.40 -6.70
CA GLN A 59 -10.50 -16.12 -7.32
C GLN A 59 -9.67 -15.23 -6.41
N PRO A 60 -8.39 -15.58 -6.15
CA PRO A 60 -7.54 -14.76 -5.32
C PRO A 60 -7.24 -13.42 -6.00
N ASN A 61 -7.24 -12.36 -5.21
CA ASN A 61 -6.69 -11.08 -5.63
C ASN A 61 -5.18 -11.10 -5.47
N SER A 62 -4.46 -10.75 -6.54
CA SER A 62 -3.00 -10.67 -6.52
C SER A 62 -2.53 -9.24 -6.37
N GLU A 63 -1.48 -9.04 -5.58
CA GLU A 63 -0.80 -7.76 -5.44
C GLU A 63 0.72 -7.96 -5.39
N THR A 64 1.45 -7.09 -6.08
CA THR A 64 2.91 -7.11 -6.07
C THR A 64 3.41 -6.38 -4.84
N MET A 65 4.12 -7.10 -3.97
CA MET A 65 4.77 -6.57 -2.78
C MET A 65 6.26 -6.45 -2.98
N MET A 66 6.86 -5.45 -2.36
CA MET A 66 8.30 -5.20 -2.40
C MET A 66 8.89 -5.23 -1.00
N LEU A 67 9.95 -6.01 -0.82
CA LEU A 67 10.82 -5.96 0.35
C LEU A 67 12.15 -5.33 -0.06
N GLU A 68 12.51 -4.25 0.60
CA GLU A 68 13.83 -3.63 0.49
C GLU A 68 14.57 -3.77 1.81
N VAL A 69 15.79 -4.26 1.74
CA VAL A 69 16.64 -4.47 2.91
C VAL A 69 17.89 -3.63 2.76
N GLY A 70 18.07 -2.72 3.69
CA GLY A 70 19.26 -1.90 3.83
C GLY A 70 20.25 -2.47 4.85
N LYS A 71 21.30 -1.72 5.13
CA LYS A 71 22.34 -2.10 6.11
C LYS A 71 21.82 -2.08 7.54
N LYS A 72 20.87 -1.22 7.87
CA LYS A 72 20.37 -0.96 9.23
C LYS A 72 18.89 -1.29 9.39
N CYS A 73 18.09 -1.07 8.36
CA CYS A 73 16.64 -1.25 8.40
C CYS A 73 16.11 -1.92 7.13
N SER A 74 14.84 -2.29 7.15
CA SER A 74 14.14 -2.77 5.95
C SER A 74 12.76 -2.15 5.85
N GLN A 75 12.21 -2.12 4.62
CA GLN A 75 10.83 -1.72 4.38
C GLN A 75 10.11 -2.74 3.51
N PHE A 76 8.79 -2.88 3.77
CA PHE A 76 7.91 -3.74 3.03
C PHE A 76 6.64 -2.96 2.66
N TYR A 77 6.25 -2.99 1.37
CA TYR A 77 5.15 -2.18 0.87
C TYR A 77 4.56 -2.75 -0.43
N SER A 78 3.35 -2.31 -0.79
CA SER A 78 2.76 -2.60 -2.09
C SER A 78 3.46 -1.79 -3.19
N TYR A 79 4.01 -2.49 -4.17
CA TYR A 79 4.63 -1.86 -5.33
C TYR A 79 3.60 -1.17 -6.23
N THR A 80 2.42 -1.76 -6.36
CA THR A 80 1.30 -1.16 -7.10
C THR A 80 0.87 0.18 -6.49
N THR A 81 0.67 0.20 -5.16
CA THR A 81 0.34 1.43 -4.44
C THR A 81 1.46 2.47 -4.55
N TYR A 82 2.72 2.04 -4.44
CA TYR A 82 3.88 2.93 -4.60
C TYR A 82 3.92 3.58 -5.98
N LEU A 83 3.73 2.82 -7.06
CA LEU A 83 3.73 3.35 -8.43
C LEU A 83 2.59 4.35 -8.62
N ARG A 84 1.39 4.01 -8.17
CA ARG A 84 0.25 4.91 -8.25
C ARG A 84 0.53 6.23 -7.52
N ASP A 85 0.93 6.15 -6.26
CA ASP A 85 1.13 7.33 -5.43
C ASP A 85 2.29 8.20 -5.95
N SER A 86 3.40 7.60 -6.39
CA SER A 86 4.53 8.34 -6.98
C SER A 86 4.17 8.99 -8.31
N THR A 87 3.36 8.34 -9.15
CA THR A 87 2.88 8.94 -10.40
C THR A 87 1.96 10.12 -10.12
N LEU A 88 0.99 9.97 -9.23
CA LEU A 88 0.09 11.07 -8.86
C LEU A 88 0.86 12.26 -8.29
N ILE A 89 1.86 12.02 -7.43
CA ILE A 89 2.72 13.08 -6.92
C ILE A 89 3.46 13.82 -8.05
N ALA A 90 4.03 13.08 -9.00
CA ALA A 90 4.70 13.66 -10.16
C ALA A 90 3.74 14.46 -11.05
N ASP A 91 2.53 13.95 -11.29
CA ASP A 91 1.49 14.60 -12.07
C ASP A 91 1.07 15.94 -11.44
N TYR A 92 0.86 15.97 -10.12
CA TYR A 92 0.56 17.22 -9.41
C TYR A 92 1.73 18.20 -9.47
N ALA A 93 2.96 17.75 -9.28
CA ALA A 93 4.15 18.61 -9.38
C ALA A 93 4.29 19.21 -10.78
N ASN A 94 3.97 18.45 -11.82
CA ASN A 94 4.05 18.87 -13.21
C ASN A 94 2.78 19.59 -13.70
N LYS A 95 1.75 19.75 -12.83
CA LYS A 95 0.48 20.41 -13.16
C LYS A 95 -0.19 19.85 -14.44
N VAL A 96 -0.18 18.51 -14.57
CA VAL A 96 -0.82 17.85 -15.73
C VAL A 96 -2.33 18.09 -15.74
N SER A 97 -2.96 17.89 -16.90
CA SER A 97 -4.42 18.07 -17.04
C SER A 97 -5.20 17.02 -16.25
N GLN A 98 -6.45 17.33 -15.91
CA GLN A 98 -7.34 16.39 -15.20
C GLN A 98 -7.56 15.08 -15.96
N ASP A 99 -7.57 15.12 -17.29
CA ASP A 99 -7.73 13.93 -18.14
C ASP A 99 -6.54 12.98 -17.97
N ILE A 100 -5.31 13.51 -17.94
CA ILE A 100 -4.09 12.73 -17.70
C ILE A 100 -4.09 12.14 -16.28
N LEU A 101 -4.46 12.93 -15.26
CA LEU A 101 -4.61 12.44 -13.90
C LEU A 101 -5.56 11.24 -13.82
N GLN A 102 -6.73 11.33 -14.47
CA GLN A 102 -7.71 10.25 -14.50
C GLN A 102 -7.18 9.02 -15.25
N GLN A 103 -6.47 9.22 -16.35
CA GLN A 103 -5.88 8.16 -17.14
C GLN A 103 -4.83 7.39 -16.32
N HIS A 104 -3.92 8.09 -15.64
CA HIS A 104 -2.90 7.48 -14.79
C HIS A 104 -3.52 6.78 -13.58
N ALA A 105 -4.53 7.39 -12.93
CA ALA A 105 -5.24 6.76 -11.83
C ALA A 105 -5.92 5.43 -12.23
N LYS A 106 -6.44 5.33 -13.46
CA LYS A 106 -7.00 4.09 -14.00
C LYS A 106 -5.93 3.06 -14.35
N ALA A 107 -4.78 3.49 -14.89
CA ALA A 107 -3.72 2.61 -15.36
C ALA A 107 -3.08 1.78 -14.23
N TYR A 108 -2.93 2.36 -13.04
CA TYR A 108 -2.30 1.68 -11.90
C TYR A 108 -3.28 0.89 -11.03
N GLY A 109 -4.59 0.96 -11.34
CA GLY A 109 -5.61 0.28 -10.54
C GLY A 109 -5.68 0.77 -9.09
N ASN A 110 -6.49 0.10 -8.29
CA ASN A 110 -6.55 0.36 -6.85
C ASN A 110 -5.68 -0.68 -6.15
N GLY A 111 -4.44 -0.31 -5.81
CA GLY A 111 -3.66 -1.08 -4.85
C GLY A 111 -4.50 -1.27 -3.59
N ARG A 112 -4.75 -2.52 -3.18
CA ARG A 112 -5.58 -2.84 -2.02
C ARG A 112 -4.84 -2.65 -0.73
N ILE A 113 -3.51 -2.74 -0.79
CA ILE A 113 -2.62 -2.62 0.35
C ILE A 113 -2.05 -1.21 0.39
N THR A 114 -2.44 -0.47 1.42
CA THR A 114 -2.03 0.91 1.66
C THR A 114 -0.91 1.02 2.69
N TYR A 115 -0.72 -0.04 3.51
CA TYR A 115 0.27 0.00 4.56
C TYR A 115 1.71 -0.13 4.02
N ARG A 116 2.63 0.51 4.76
CA ARG A 116 4.07 0.38 4.61
C ARG A 116 4.67 0.04 5.97
N ILE A 117 5.47 -1.02 6.03
CA ILE A 117 6.09 -1.49 7.26
C ILE A 117 7.58 -1.21 7.19
N TYR A 118 8.11 -0.53 8.19
CA TYR A 118 9.54 -0.35 8.43
C TYR A 118 9.96 -1.21 9.60
N LYS A 119 11.00 -2.01 9.43
CA LYS A 119 11.60 -2.79 10.50
C LYS A 119 12.94 -2.21 10.88
N ASN A 120 13.15 -2.00 12.18
CA ASN A 120 14.31 -1.33 12.76
C ASN A 120 14.46 0.15 12.36
N TYR A 121 13.34 0.82 12.07
CA TYR A 121 13.28 2.26 11.84
C TYR A 121 12.02 2.86 12.49
N PRO A 122 12.19 3.66 13.56
CA PRO A 122 13.43 3.93 14.34
C PRO A 122 14.07 2.66 14.90
N THR A 123 15.35 2.74 15.25
CA THR A 123 16.11 1.59 15.75
C THR A 123 15.38 0.87 16.90
N GLY A 124 15.29 -0.44 16.82
CA GLY A 124 14.60 -1.30 17.80
C GLY A 124 13.08 -1.33 17.67
N LYS A 125 12.51 -0.68 16.67
CA LYS A 125 11.05 -0.64 16.45
C LYS A 125 10.65 -1.24 15.10
N VAL A 126 9.39 -1.66 15.03
CA VAL A 126 8.63 -1.86 13.79
C VAL A 126 7.64 -0.72 13.70
N THR A 127 7.68 0.03 12.61
CA THR A 127 6.75 1.13 12.34
C THR A 127 5.87 0.75 11.16
N THR A 128 4.57 0.76 11.37
CA THR A 128 3.58 0.59 10.33
C THR A 128 2.95 1.94 10.04
N LEU A 129 3.06 2.38 8.79
CA LEU A 129 2.29 3.50 8.26
C LEU A 129 1.14 2.92 7.46
N ASP A 130 -0.06 3.42 7.69
CA ASP A 130 -1.25 2.99 6.96
C ASP A 130 -2.20 4.16 6.77
N ARG A 131 -3.14 3.99 5.84
CA ARG A 131 -4.16 4.98 5.50
C ARG A 131 -5.54 4.34 5.55
N LEU A 132 -6.43 4.95 6.33
CA LEU A 132 -7.84 4.60 6.35
C LEU A 132 -8.65 5.82 5.89
N ALA A 133 -9.32 5.71 4.75
CA ALA A 133 -9.99 6.81 4.08
C ALA A 133 -9.03 8.00 3.87
N THR A 134 -9.28 9.12 4.53
CA THR A 134 -8.46 10.35 4.44
C THR A 134 -7.44 10.51 5.57
N SER A 135 -7.40 9.58 6.52
CA SER A 135 -6.55 9.68 7.72
C SER A 135 -5.33 8.76 7.59
N ASN A 136 -4.17 9.31 7.88
CA ASN A 136 -2.91 8.57 7.96
C ASN A 136 -2.68 8.12 9.40
N PHE A 137 -2.28 6.86 9.57
CA PHE A 137 -1.99 6.25 10.86
C PHE A 137 -0.53 5.83 10.91
N ARG A 138 0.06 6.01 12.09
CA ARG A 138 1.39 5.51 12.42
C ARG A 138 1.27 4.66 13.69
N CYS A 139 1.63 3.39 13.58
CA CYS A 139 1.72 2.47 14.70
C CYS A 139 3.17 2.08 14.90
N GLU A 140 3.64 2.15 16.14
CA GLU A 140 5.00 1.72 16.49
C GLU A 140 4.94 0.64 17.56
N GLU A 141 5.68 -0.43 17.34
CA GLU A 141 5.84 -1.53 18.28
C GLU A 141 7.32 -1.92 18.44
N LYS A 142 7.64 -2.67 19.49
CA LYS A 142 8.99 -3.19 19.70
C LYS A 142 9.33 -4.19 18.58
N ASN A 143 10.54 -4.08 18.02
CA ASN A 143 11.05 -5.05 17.04
C ASN A 143 11.50 -6.32 17.76
N GLU A 144 10.54 -7.16 18.10
CA GLU A 144 10.80 -8.47 18.70
C GLU A 144 11.39 -9.41 17.65
N LYS A 145 12.43 -10.14 18.05
CA LYS A 145 13.06 -11.11 17.15
C LYS A 145 12.51 -12.50 17.43
N PRO A 146 11.99 -13.23 16.42
CA PRO A 146 11.62 -14.63 16.59
C PRO A 146 12.86 -15.45 16.93
N VAL A 147 12.73 -16.39 17.86
CA VAL A 147 13.78 -17.35 18.20
C VAL A 147 13.56 -18.60 17.34
N TRP A 148 14.49 -18.86 16.43
CA TRP A 148 14.40 -19.97 15.50
C TRP A 148 15.11 -21.20 16.01
N THR A 149 14.46 -22.36 15.87
CA THR A 149 15.07 -23.69 16.09
C THR A 149 15.33 -24.32 14.73
N LEU A 150 16.60 -24.59 14.42
CA LEU A 150 17.01 -25.28 13.21
C LEU A 150 16.85 -26.80 13.42
N LEU A 151 16.15 -27.47 12.52
CA LEU A 151 15.95 -28.91 12.52
C LEU A 151 16.94 -29.59 11.57
N SER A 152 17.02 -30.92 11.64
CA SER A 152 17.87 -31.73 10.76
C SER A 152 17.30 -31.92 9.36
N ASP A 153 15.97 -31.71 9.20
CA ASP A 153 15.29 -31.86 7.90
C ASP A 153 15.87 -30.89 6.87
N THR A 154 16.14 -31.40 5.69
CA THR A 154 16.65 -30.64 4.55
C THR A 154 15.76 -30.83 3.34
N ALA A 155 15.74 -29.83 2.46
CA ALA A 155 15.09 -29.88 1.15
C ALA A 155 15.87 -29.03 0.16
N THR A 156 15.79 -29.38 -1.12
CA THR A 156 16.29 -28.52 -2.20
C THR A 156 15.10 -27.79 -2.80
N ILE A 157 15.12 -26.46 -2.73
CA ILE A 157 14.09 -25.59 -3.30
C ILE A 157 14.75 -24.79 -4.42
N LEU A 158 14.31 -25.03 -5.65
CA LEU A 158 15.01 -24.59 -6.85
C LEU A 158 16.45 -25.12 -6.84
N THR A 159 17.45 -24.25 -6.76
CA THR A 159 18.88 -24.61 -6.70
C THR A 159 19.49 -24.51 -5.30
N TYR A 160 18.67 -24.14 -4.27
CA TYR A 160 19.15 -23.89 -2.93
C TYR A 160 18.95 -25.10 -2.00
N HIS A 161 20.02 -25.52 -1.32
CA HIS A 161 19.93 -26.48 -0.24
C HIS A 161 19.44 -25.77 1.04
N CYS A 162 18.22 -26.11 1.45
CA CYS A 162 17.54 -25.49 2.57
C CYS A 162 17.50 -26.42 3.80
N ARG A 163 17.55 -25.84 5.00
CA ARG A 163 17.26 -26.52 6.25
C ARG A 163 15.94 -26.01 6.83
N LYS A 164 15.19 -26.91 7.42
CA LYS A 164 13.94 -26.56 8.13
C LYS A 164 14.24 -25.79 9.41
N ALA A 165 13.54 -24.70 9.60
CA ALA A 165 13.56 -23.92 10.83
C ALA A 165 12.13 -23.70 11.32
N THR A 166 11.94 -23.75 12.64
CA THR A 166 10.65 -23.50 13.27
C THR A 166 10.79 -22.45 14.36
N CYS A 167 9.74 -21.67 14.57
CA CYS A 167 9.61 -20.76 15.71
C CYS A 167 8.15 -20.64 16.13
N ARG A 168 7.91 -20.26 17.38
CA ARG A 168 6.62 -19.72 17.82
C ARG A 168 6.80 -18.23 18.03
N PHE A 169 5.95 -17.45 17.38
CA PHE A 169 6.02 -15.99 17.43
C PHE A 169 4.62 -15.40 17.30
N ARG A 170 4.20 -14.65 18.32
CA ARG A 170 2.89 -13.95 18.38
C ARG A 170 1.64 -14.87 18.28
N GLY A 171 1.71 -16.05 18.86
CA GLY A 171 0.61 -17.00 18.98
C GLY A 171 0.83 -18.32 18.27
#